data_ddf04c196613c3c74841c026692a6db3
#
_entry.id   ddf04c196613c3c74841c026692a6db3
#
_cell.length_a   1.000
_cell.length_b   1.000
_cell.length_c   1.000
_cell.angle_alpha   90.00
_cell.angle_beta   90.00
_cell.angle_gamma   90.00
#
_symmetry.space_group_name_H-M   'P 1'
#
loop_
_entity.id
_entity.type
_entity.pdbx_description
1 polymer ?
#
loop_
_entity_poly.entity_id
_entity_poly.type
_entity_poly.pdbx_seq_one_letter_code
_entity_poly.pdbx_strand_id
1 'polypeptide(L)'
;MVTILSEIAKYLIIFFMVLYTVKCFTVLKPVSSDRKRRALNVQIFYVFMIHFLCYMTLYLHYQKKSILIFYVVQMIVSITYMVSYHAIYKESSRLITNNMSFLLLIGYVMLTRLDFDLAKKQFIFATIMLVVTAFIPMLIMKMPQLRNWNIFY
;
A
#
# COMPACT_ATOMS: atom_id res chain seq x y z
N MET A 1 -5.92 26.02 16.41
CA MET A 1 -6.78 24.86 16.02
C MET A 1 -6.05 23.88 15.09
N VAL A 2 -5.44 24.32 13.99
CA VAL A 2 -4.65 23.46 13.07
C VAL A 2 -3.51 22.74 13.80
N THR A 3 -2.79 23.43 14.69
CA THR A 3 -1.65 22.88 15.46
C THR A 3 -2.09 21.72 16.37
N ILE A 4 -3.19 21.87 17.08
CA ILE A 4 -3.73 20.83 17.97
C ILE A 4 -4.15 19.61 17.16
N LEU A 5 -4.82 19.83 16.01
CA LEU A 5 -5.26 18.74 15.15
C LEU A 5 -4.07 17.96 14.56
N SER A 6 -2.99 18.67 14.18
CA SER A 6 -1.77 18.03 13.68
C SER A 6 -1.03 17.23 14.76
N GLU A 7 -1.03 17.70 16.01
CA GLU A 7 -0.46 16.95 17.14
C GLU A 7 -1.24 15.67 17.44
N ILE A 8 -2.57 15.76 17.49
CA ILE A 8 -3.43 14.57 17.67
C ILE A 8 -3.20 13.56 16.54
N ALA A 9 -3.12 14.02 15.29
CA ALA A 9 -2.88 13.15 14.15
C ALA A 9 -1.53 12.41 14.24
N LYS A 10 -0.45 13.03 14.74
CA LYS A 10 0.83 12.35 14.95
C LYS A 10 0.70 11.14 15.89
N TYR A 11 0.05 11.32 17.03
CA TYR A 11 -0.14 10.23 17.99
C TYR A 11 -1.03 9.13 17.42
N LEU A 12 -2.08 9.49 16.66
CA LEU A 12 -2.95 8.51 15.98
C LEU A 12 -2.19 7.72 14.92
N ILE A 13 -1.32 8.36 14.13
CA ILE A 13 -0.48 7.69 13.13
C ILE A 13 0.42 6.65 13.81
N ILE A 14 1.13 7.04 14.88
CA ILE A 14 2.00 6.13 15.64
C ILE A 14 1.17 4.97 16.20
N PHE A 15 0.02 5.24 16.79
CA PHE A 15 -0.87 4.22 17.34
C PHE A 15 -1.31 3.20 16.28
N PHE A 16 -1.77 3.67 15.11
CA PHE A 16 -2.16 2.78 14.02
C PHE A 16 -0.97 2.00 13.43
N MET A 17 0.23 2.59 13.38
CA MET A 17 1.44 1.88 12.95
C MET A 17 1.78 0.73 13.89
N VAL A 18 1.68 0.94 15.20
CA VAL A 18 1.88 -0.13 16.19
C VAL A 18 0.84 -1.23 16.03
N LEU A 19 -0.45 -0.87 15.89
CA LEU A 19 -1.52 -1.85 15.67
C LEU A 19 -1.32 -2.63 14.37
N TYR A 20 -0.88 -1.98 13.31
CA TYR A 20 -0.55 -2.62 12.03
C TYR A 20 0.56 -3.67 12.23
N THR A 21 1.65 -3.28 12.90
CA THR A 21 2.78 -4.17 13.19
C THR A 21 2.35 -5.39 14.01
N VAL A 22 1.55 -5.19 15.05
CA VAL A 22 0.99 -6.30 15.86
C VAL A 22 0.17 -7.25 14.99
N LYS A 23 -0.62 -6.74 14.05
CA LYS A 23 -1.40 -7.60 13.12
C LYS A 23 -0.50 -8.36 12.14
N CYS A 24 0.62 -7.79 11.68
CA CYS A 24 1.60 -8.52 10.88
C CYS A 24 2.12 -9.76 11.61
N PHE A 25 2.53 -9.62 12.87
CA PHE A 25 2.98 -10.76 13.67
C PHE A 25 1.86 -11.75 14.00
N THR A 26 0.63 -11.28 14.16
CA THR A 26 -0.52 -12.17 14.42
C THR A 26 -0.79 -13.10 13.23
N VAL A 27 -0.62 -12.60 11.98
CA VAL A 27 -0.84 -13.38 10.76
C VAL A 27 0.23 -14.49 10.59
N LEU A 28 1.44 -14.28 11.11
CA LEU A 28 2.55 -15.25 11.05
C LEU A 28 2.39 -16.41 12.04
N LYS A 29 1.59 -16.25 13.09
CA LYS A 29 1.33 -17.32 14.06
C LYS A 29 0.44 -18.41 13.44
N PRO A 30 0.53 -19.68 13.94
CA PRO A 30 -0.37 -20.76 13.53
C PRO A 30 -1.77 -20.50 14.08
N VAL A 31 -2.60 -19.81 13.28
CA VAL A 31 -3.97 -19.43 13.65
C VAL A 31 -4.92 -19.95 12.59
N SER A 32 -6.20 -20.20 12.96
CA SER A 32 -7.24 -20.62 12.00
C SER A 32 -7.35 -19.67 10.81
N SER A 33 -7.70 -20.23 9.63
CA SER A 33 -7.82 -19.49 8.37
C SER A 33 -8.71 -18.23 8.47
N ASP A 34 -9.81 -18.33 9.22
CA ASP A 34 -10.74 -17.22 9.41
C ASP A 34 -10.16 -16.05 10.22
N ARG A 35 -9.37 -16.36 11.25
CA ARG A 35 -8.68 -15.33 12.03
C ARG A 35 -7.59 -14.66 11.20
N LYS A 36 -6.86 -15.44 10.40
CA LYS A 36 -5.85 -14.92 9.47
C LYS A 36 -6.49 -13.96 8.45
N ARG A 37 -7.60 -14.35 7.85
CA ARG A 37 -8.35 -13.51 6.89
C ARG A 37 -8.84 -12.21 7.54
N ARG A 38 -9.40 -12.27 8.75
CA ARG A 38 -9.82 -11.06 9.50
C ARG A 38 -8.63 -10.16 9.83
N ALA A 39 -7.52 -10.70 10.29
CA ALA A 39 -6.32 -9.93 10.60
C ALA A 39 -5.79 -9.19 9.35
N LEU A 40 -5.78 -9.83 8.18
CA LEU A 40 -5.37 -9.23 6.90
C LEU A 40 -6.31 -8.10 6.46
N ASN A 41 -7.62 -8.25 6.63
CA ASN A 41 -8.58 -7.19 6.31
C ASN A 41 -8.42 -5.97 7.24
N VAL A 42 -8.15 -6.21 8.53
CA VAL A 42 -7.88 -5.15 9.51
C VAL A 42 -6.57 -4.44 9.19
N GLN A 43 -5.54 -5.16 8.70
CA GLN A 43 -4.30 -4.54 8.21
C GLN A 43 -4.56 -3.52 7.10
N ILE A 44 -5.35 -3.90 6.08
CA ILE A 44 -5.71 -3.00 4.97
C ILE A 44 -6.39 -1.73 5.51
N PHE A 45 -7.32 -1.90 6.45
CA PHE A 45 -7.98 -0.76 7.10
C PHE A 45 -6.97 0.17 7.78
N TYR A 46 -6.00 -0.36 8.53
CA TYR A 46 -4.97 0.46 9.17
C TYR A 46 -4.07 1.17 8.15
N VAL A 47 -3.71 0.51 7.05
CA VAL A 47 -2.92 1.13 5.97
C VAL A 47 -3.63 2.38 5.43
N PHE A 48 -4.91 2.25 5.12
CA PHE A 48 -5.68 3.38 4.58
C PHE A 48 -5.95 4.46 5.63
N MET A 49 -6.13 4.10 6.91
CA MET A 49 -6.26 5.08 8.00
C MET A 49 -4.96 5.89 8.19
N ILE A 50 -3.81 5.23 8.21
CA ILE A 50 -2.52 5.90 8.32
C ILE A 50 -2.31 6.85 7.13
N HIS A 51 -2.55 6.37 5.91
CA HIS A 51 -2.42 7.16 4.69
C HIS A 51 -3.34 8.39 4.70
N PHE A 52 -4.60 8.21 5.09
CA PHE A 52 -5.55 9.31 5.26
C PHE A 52 -5.07 10.36 6.26
N LEU A 53 -4.67 9.95 7.46
CA LEU A 53 -4.19 10.85 8.51
C LEU A 53 -2.94 11.62 8.06
N CYS A 54 -2.01 10.96 7.36
CA CYS A 54 -0.82 11.60 6.82
C CYS A 54 -1.18 12.68 5.78
N TYR A 55 -2.07 12.37 4.83
CA TYR A 55 -2.50 13.36 3.83
C TYR A 55 -3.35 14.47 4.42
N MET A 56 -4.15 14.19 5.44
CA MET A 56 -4.91 15.20 6.16
C MET A 56 -3.98 16.19 6.87
N THR A 57 -2.91 15.72 7.52
CA THR A 57 -1.90 16.61 8.13
C THR A 57 -1.16 17.44 7.10
N LEU A 58 -0.79 16.86 5.94
CA LEU A 58 -0.17 17.60 4.84
C LEU A 58 -1.11 18.69 4.29
N TYR A 59 -2.38 18.32 4.08
CA TYR A 59 -3.38 19.29 3.62
C TYR A 59 -3.57 20.45 4.60
N LEU A 60 -3.66 20.18 5.89
CA LEU A 60 -3.80 21.21 6.93
C LEU A 60 -2.57 22.14 6.98
N HIS A 61 -1.38 21.61 6.68
CA HIS A 61 -0.15 22.38 6.69
C HIS A 61 0.02 23.27 5.45
N TYR A 62 -0.22 22.69 4.25
CA TYR A 62 0.02 23.39 2.98
C TYR A 62 -1.21 24.08 2.40
N GLN A 63 -2.41 23.68 2.82
CA GLN A 63 -3.73 24.17 2.36
C GLN A 63 -3.92 24.15 0.84
N LYS A 64 -3.23 23.24 0.13
CA LYS A 64 -3.30 23.07 -1.32
C LYS A 64 -4.28 21.97 -1.70
N LYS A 65 -5.35 22.29 -2.43
CA LYS A 65 -6.35 21.33 -2.93
C LYS A 65 -5.73 20.21 -3.77
N SER A 66 -4.62 20.47 -4.46
CA SER A 66 -3.89 19.48 -5.27
C SER A 66 -3.42 18.28 -4.44
N ILE A 67 -3.09 18.47 -3.17
CA ILE A 67 -2.69 17.37 -2.25
C ILE A 67 -3.87 16.43 -2.01
N LEU A 68 -5.08 16.95 -1.84
CA LEU A 68 -6.28 16.14 -1.65
C LEU A 68 -6.65 15.35 -2.92
N ILE A 69 -6.56 15.97 -4.09
CA ILE A 69 -6.80 15.29 -5.37
C ILE A 69 -5.79 14.16 -5.54
N PHE A 70 -4.52 14.43 -5.25
CA PHE A 70 -3.45 13.44 -5.35
C PHE A 70 -3.65 12.26 -4.40
N TYR A 71 -4.11 12.52 -3.16
CA TYR A 71 -4.52 11.47 -2.21
C TYR A 71 -5.61 10.57 -2.80
N VAL A 72 -6.68 11.16 -3.35
CA VAL A 72 -7.81 10.39 -3.92
C VAL A 72 -7.34 9.50 -5.08
N VAL A 73 -6.51 10.02 -5.96
CA VAL A 73 -5.95 9.26 -7.09
C VAL A 73 -5.10 8.08 -6.59
N GLN A 74 -4.25 8.29 -5.58
CA GLN A 74 -3.45 7.22 -4.97
C GLN A 74 -4.33 6.15 -4.32
N MET A 75 -5.40 6.53 -3.63
CA MET A 75 -6.36 5.61 -3.04
C MET A 75 -7.01 4.72 -4.11
N ILE A 76 -7.51 5.32 -5.20
CA ILE A 76 -8.15 4.59 -6.30
C ILE A 76 -7.17 3.59 -6.91
N VAL A 77 -5.95 4.03 -7.25
CA VAL A 77 -4.93 3.17 -7.86
C VAL A 77 -4.54 2.02 -6.92
N SER A 78 -4.33 2.30 -5.63
CA SER A 78 -3.94 1.28 -4.65
C SER A 78 -5.04 0.23 -4.44
N ILE A 79 -6.30 0.65 -4.32
CA ILE A 79 -7.44 -0.25 -4.17
C ILE A 79 -7.60 -1.10 -5.43
N THR A 80 -7.57 -0.47 -6.62
CA THR A 80 -7.67 -1.17 -7.91
C THR A 80 -6.57 -2.22 -8.04
N TYR A 81 -5.32 -1.86 -7.72
CA TYR A 81 -4.19 -2.80 -7.75
C TYR A 81 -4.42 -3.98 -6.80
N MET A 82 -4.79 -3.73 -5.54
CA MET A 82 -5.00 -4.79 -4.54
C MET A 82 -6.12 -5.75 -4.96
N VAL A 83 -7.25 -5.22 -5.45
CA VAL A 83 -8.39 -6.02 -5.90
C VAL A 83 -8.03 -6.83 -7.14
N SER A 84 -7.43 -6.20 -8.15
CA SER A 84 -7.04 -6.86 -9.40
C SER A 84 -6.00 -7.94 -9.15
N TYR A 85 -4.99 -7.67 -8.33
CA TYR A 85 -3.94 -8.63 -8.02
C TYR A 85 -4.50 -9.87 -7.30
N HIS A 86 -5.41 -9.69 -6.34
CA HIS A 86 -6.05 -10.83 -5.66
C HIS A 86 -7.07 -11.58 -6.53
N ALA A 87 -7.71 -10.91 -7.48
CA ALA A 87 -8.63 -11.57 -8.42
C ALA A 87 -7.86 -12.46 -9.41
N ILE A 88 -6.70 -12.00 -9.89
CA ILE A 88 -5.87 -12.72 -10.86
C ILE A 88 -5.06 -13.82 -10.16
N TYR A 89 -4.45 -13.52 -9.01
CA TYR A 89 -3.51 -14.41 -8.30
C TYR A 89 -4.08 -14.86 -6.95
N LYS A 90 -4.99 -15.83 -6.98
CA LYS A 90 -5.66 -16.38 -5.77
C LYS A 90 -4.69 -17.01 -4.77
N GLU A 91 -3.58 -17.57 -5.24
CA GLU A 91 -2.52 -18.22 -4.45
C GLU A 91 -1.52 -17.20 -3.84
N SER A 92 -1.62 -15.91 -4.21
CA SER A 92 -0.66 -14.91 -3.74
C SER A 92 -0.81 -14.59 -2.25
N SER A 93 0.32 -14.36 -1.60
CA SER A 93 0.32 -13.98 -0.18
C SER A 93 -0.23 -12.57 0.03
N ARG A 94 -1.45 -12.47 0.57
CA ARG A 94 -2.08 -11.19 0.91
C ARG A 94 -1.26 -10.35 1.90
N LEU A 95 -0.49 -11.00 2.76
CA LEU A 95 0.39 -10.31 3.72
C LEU A 95 1.49 -9.52 2.99
N ILE A 96 2.10 -10.13 1.97
CA ILE A 96 3.15 -9.48 1.17
C ILE A 96 2.56 -8.27 0.42
N THR A 97 1.41 -8.45 -0.23
CA THR A 97 0.73 -7.38 -0.96
C THR A 97 0.35 -6.21 -0.04
N ASN A 98 -0.16 -6.50 1.17
CA ASN A 98 -0.50 -5.47 2.15
C ASN A 98 0.74 -4.68 2.60
N ASN A 99 1.85 -5.38 2.91
CA ASN A 99 3.10 -4.75 3.34
C ASN A 99 3.72 -3.90 2.22
N MET A 100 3.71 -4.42 0.98
CA MET A 100 4.19 -3.67 -0.19
C MET A 100 3.36 -2.39 -0.39
N SER A 101 2.04 -2.49 -0.35
CA SER A 101 1.14 -1.34 -0.47
C SER A 101 1.36 -0.33 0.65
N PHE A 102 1.57 -0.79 1.89
CA PHE A 102 1.87 0.07 3.02
C PHE A 102 3.16 0.88 2.81
N LEU A 103 4.25 0.21 2.43
CA LEU A 103 5.54 0.87 2.18
C LEU A 103 5.45 1.88 1.01
N LEU A 104 4.74 1.50 -0.06
CA LEU A 104 4.54 2.37 -1.22
C LEU A 104 3.77 3.64 -0.84
N LEU A 105 2.66 3.50 -0.10
CA LEU A 105 1.84 4.62 0.33
C LEU A 105 2.57 5.55 1.30
N ILE A 106 3.36 5.01 2.24
CA ILE A 106 4.23 5.82 3.11
C ILE A 106 5.29 6.55 2.28
N GLY A 107 5.90 5.88 1.29
CA GLY A 107 6.86 6.51 0.37
C GLY A 107 6.26 7.72 -0.34
N TYR A 108 5.02 7.60 -0.84
CA TYR A 108 4.33 8.72 -1.48
C TYR A 108 4.04 9.89 -0.53
N VAL A 109 3.66 9.61 0.71
CA VAL A 109 3.49 10.64 1.75
C VAL A 109 4.78 11.41 1.98
N MET A 110 5.90 10.69 2.15
CA MET A 110 7.21 11.29 2.38
C MET A 110 7.66 12.16 1.20
N LEU A 111 7.51 11.67 -0.02
CA LEU A 111 7.83 12.43 -1.24
C LEU A 111 6.93 13.66 -1.39
N THR A 112 5.62 13.53 -1.14
CA THR A 112 4.67 14.65 -1.20
C THR A 112 5.04 15.76 -0.21
N ARG A 113 5.60 15.39 0.94
CA ARG A 113 6.09 16.34 1.94
C ARG A 113 7.35 17.07 1.49
N LEU A 114 8.27 16.37 0.81
CA LEU A 114 9.57 16.93 0.37
C LEU A 114 9.43 17.75 -0.90
N ASP A 115 8.84 17.15 -1.95
CA ASP A 115 8.65 17.74 -3.26
C ASP A 115 7.43 17.12 -3.94
N PHE A 116 6.40 17.96 -4.17
CA PHE A 116 5.14 17.51 -4.75
C PHE A 116 5.27 17.10 -6.22
N ASP A 117 6.14 17.74 -6.99
CA ASP A 117 6.35 17.40 -8.40
C ASP A 117 7.14 16.11 -8.56
N LEU A 118 8.12 15.90 -7.68
CA LEU A 118 8.82 14.63 -7.60
C LEU A 118 7.88 13.49 -7.19
N ALA A 119 6.99 13.73 -6.22
CA ALA A 119 5.98 12.76 -5.80
C ALA A 119 5.07 12.33 -6.95
N LYS A 120 4.62 13.27 -7.80
CA LYS A 120 3.81 12.97 -8.99
C LYS A 120 4.56 12.10 -10.00
N LYS A 121 5.81 12.45 -10.30
CA LYS A 121 6.64 11.66 -11.22
C LYS A 121 6.85 10.24 -10.71
N GLN A 122 7.21 10.11 -9.44
CA GLN A 122 7.41 8.80 -8.80
C GLN A 122 6.12 7.97 -8.77
N PHE A 123 4.98 8.60 -8.51
CA PHE A 123 3.68 7.92 -8.53
C PHE A 123 3.33 7.37 -9.92
N ILE A 124 3.53 8.16 -10.98
CA ILE A 124 3.29 7.71 -12.37
C ILE A 124 4.21 6.54 -12.70
N PHE A 125 5.51 6.66 -12.41
CA PHE A 125 6.47 5.59 -12.65
C PHE A 125 6.13 4.31 -11.89
N ALA A 126 5.83 4.42 -10.60
CA ALA A 126 5.44 3.27 -9.79
C ALA A 126 4.13 2.63 -10.26
N THR A 127 3.15 3.43 -10.70
CA THR A 127 1.89 2.90 -11.26
C THR A 127 2.14 2.09 -12.53
N ILE A 128 3.00 2.58 -13.43
CA ILE A 128 3.41 1.83 -14.63
C ILE A 128 4.08 0.51 -14.22
N MET A 129 5.01 0.56 -13.25
CA MET A 129 5.70 -0.65 -12.76
C MET A 129 4.76 -1.63 -12.07
N LEU A 130 3.74 -1.18 -11.34
CA LEU A 130 2.71 -2.05 -10.77
C LEU A 130 1.93 -2.79 -11.87
N VAL A 131 1.58 -2.10 -12.95
CA VAL A 131 0.91 -2.72 -14.10
C VAL A 131 1.82 -3.77 -14.74
N VAL A 132 3.08 -3.42 -15.04
CA VAL A 132 4.06 -4.35 -15.62
C VAL A 132 4.23 -5.58 -14.73
N THR A 133 4.41 -5.38 -13.42
CA THR A 133 4.60 -6.47 -12.45
C THR A 133 3.36 -7.38 -12.38
N ALA A 134 2.15 -6.86 -12.57
CA ALA A 134 0.94 -7.67 -12.61
C ALA A 134 0.88 -8.59 -13.83
N PHE A 135 1.52 -8.24 -14.96
CA PHE A 135 1.56 -9.08 -16.16
C PHE A 135 2.64 -10.17 -16.12
N ILE A 136 3.72 -9.99 -15.34
CA ILE A 136 4.84 -10.95 -15.31
C ILE A 136 4.40 -12.37 -14.95
N PRO A 137 3.65 -12.64 -13.86
CA PRO A 137 3.22 -13.99 -13.54
C PRO A 137 2.30 -14.60 -14.62
N MET A 138 1.46 -13.76 -15.26
CA MET A 138 0.59 -14.20 -16.34
C MET A 138 1.39 -14.65 -17.58
N LEU A 139 2.48 -13.96 -17.91
CA LEU A 139 3.41 -14.35 -18.97
C LEU A 139 4.10 -15.67 -18.63
N ILE A 140 4.61 -15.82 -17.41
CA ILE A 140 5.28 -17.06 -16.97
C ILE A 140 4.32 -18.25 -17.01
N MET A 141 3.06 -18.08 -16.63
CA MET A 141 2.04 -19.14 -16.69
C MET A 141 1.70 -19.56 -18.12
N LYS A 142 1.74 -18.64 -19.08
CA LYS A 142 1.47 -18.92 -20.50
C LYS A 142 2.65 -19.52 -21.27
N MET A 143 3.87 -19.40 -20.73
CA MET A 143 5.09 -19.91 -21.37
C MET A 143 5.69 -21.08 -20.58
N PRO A 144 5.13 -22.32 -20.73
CA PRO A 144 5.64 -23.50 -19.99
C PRO A 144 7.11 -23.82 -20.33
N GLN A 145 7.61 -23.35 -21.47
CA GLN A 145 9.01 -23.50 -21.87
C GLN A 145 9.98 -22.73 -20.94
N LEU A 146 9.59 -21.57 -20.38
CA LEU A 146 10.41 -20.84 -19.42
C LEU A 146 10.53 -21.55 -18.07
N ARG A 147 9.53 -22.38 -17.71
CA ARG A 147 9.55 -23.18 -16.48
C ARG A 147 10.51 -24.38 -16.57
N ASN A 148 10.80 -24.84 -17.78
CA ASN A 148 11.69 -26.00 -18.05
C ASN A 148 13.11 -25.58 -18.45
N TRP A 149 13.44 -24.31 -18.40
CA TRP A 149 14.79 -23.84 -18.69
C TRP A 149 15.71 -24.10 -17.46
N ASN A 150 16.05 -25.39 -17.28
CA ASN A 150 17.11 -25.83 -16.36
C ASN A 150 18.54 -25.50 -16.87
N ILE A 151 18.69 -24.48 -17.72
CA ILE A 151 20.00 -24.15 -18.33
C ILE A 151 20.88 -23.32 -17.38
N PHE A 152 20.37 -22.89 -16.22
CA PHE A 152 21.08 -22.04 -15.28
C PHE A 152 21.33 -22.66 -13.88
N TYR A 153 21.26 -24.00 -13.78
CA TYR A 153 21.77 -24.71 -12.60
C TYR A 153 22.95 -25.61 -12.95
#